data_ea3fa6f72103e8e851110f7d21b55087
#
_entry.id   ea3fa6f72103e8e851110f7d21b55087
#
_cell.length_a   1.000
_cell.length_b   1.000
_cell.length_c   1.000
_cell.angle_alpha   90.00
_cell.angle_beta   90.00
_cell.angle_gamma   90.00
#
_symmetry.space_group_name_H-M   'P 1'
#
loop_
_entity.id
_entity.type
_entity.pdbx_description
1 polymer ?
#
loop_
_entity_poly.entity_id
_entity_poly.type
_entity_poly.pdbx_seq_one_letter_code
_entity_poly.pdbx_strand_id
1 'polypeptide(L)'
;MNAATDRAPPAAGTGTNGSSTPAGALHGEALALPSIGAPARAGTRPILALGAWFKHAACVLEDGHARFGPNLGDLDNADACRGVEPAVAALLAASGRPPRAVAHDLHPDFHSTRVALATAARLGVPAFGVQHHHAHAGAVLAEHGRFDAGPVLALALDGVGLGSDGGAWGGELLWVAGAEFVRLGHLRPLPLPGGDRAAREPWRIAAALLHAGGRGAEIARRFTRQPAAAQLAQVLARPALCPPTSSLGRHFDAAAGLLGICEVMGTEAEAALALEALAARHAAPTVAHGDWRILAHPAAPAPATGGAGRSAGRFDTAASSPPGTLPLLELDLHPLLLGLADETDAARGAARFQATVAAALVDWVEHARITSGCDTVVLCGGCLHNRLLSAALQSALGARGLTVLGAQRLSPGDAGLALGQAWVAHHRLATPES
;
A
#
# COMPACT_ATOMS: atom_id res chain seq x y z
N MET A 1 18.56 -55.35 44.49
CA MET A 1 17.85 -56.27 43.57
C MET A 1 16.50 -55.65 43.23
N ASN A 2 16.39 -55.05 42.12
CA ASN A 2 15.39 -55.19 41.10
C ASN A 2 15.51 -54.06 40.07
N ALA A 3 15.54 -54.50 38.84
CA ALA A 3 15.84 -53.72 37.66
C ALA A 3 14.69 -52.76 37.30
N ALA A 4 15.06 -51.51 36.98
CA ALA A 4 14.22 -50.54 36.33
C ALA A 4 14.34 -50.78 34.80
N THR A 5 13.23 -51.12 34.16
CA THR A 5 13.11 -51.24 32.72
C THR A 5 12.88 -49.87 32.11
N ASP A 6 13.85 -49.45 31.32
CA ASP A 6 13.85 -48.31 30.44
C ASP A 6 12.86 -48.51 29.31
N ARG A 7 11.82 -47.68 29.15
CA ARG A 7 10.93 -47.65 28.02
C ARG A 7 11.09 -46.30 27.32
N ALA A 8 11.70 -46.30 26.16
CA ALA A 8 11.75 -45.16 25.25
C ALA A 8 10.32 -44.76 24.75
N PRO A 9 10.05 -43.48 24.56
CA PRO A 9 8.79 -43.01 23.98
C PRO A 9 8.74 -43.29 22.46
N PRO A 10 7.56 -43.50 21.88
CA PRO A 10 7.42 -43.81 20.44
C PRO A 10 7.73 -42.56 19.59
N ALA A 11 8.33 -42.84 18.44
CA ALA A 11 8.70 -41.88 17.42
C ALA A 11 7.45 -41.08 16.91
N ALA A 12 7.54 -39.77 16.92
CA ALA A 12 6.55 -38.87 16.32
C ALA A 12 6.53 -39.08 14.79
N GLY A 13 5.34 -39.38 14.28
CA GLY A 13 5.09 -39.47 12.86
C GLY A 13 5.39 -38.18 12.12
N THR A 14 6.12 -38.26 11.04
CA THR A 14 6.35 -37.18 10.08
C THR A 14 5.04 -36.86 9.36
N GLY A 15 4.28 -35.93 9.93
CA GLY A 15 3.20 -35.24 9.24
C GLY A 15 3.82 -34.31 8.19
N THR A 16 3.65 -34.57 6.93
CA THR A 16 3.95 -33.66 5.83
C THR A 16 3.01 -32.48 5.93
N ASN A 17 3.45 -31.42 6.59
CA ASN A 17 2.81 -30.13 6.50
C ASN A 17 2.95 -29.62 5.06
N GLY A 18 1.84 -29.64 4.33
CA GLY A 18 1.72 -28.90 3.08
C GLY A 18 1.98 -27.42 3.35
N SER A 19 3.21 -26.98 3.12
CA SER A 19 3.57 -25.57 3.10
C SER A 19 2.84 -24.93 1.93
N SER A 20 1.77 -24.18 2.22
CA SER A 20 1.28 -23.17 1.30
C SER A 20 2.41 -22.15 1.14
N THR A 21 3.18 -22.28 0.06
CA THR A 21 4.17 -21.29 -0.37
C THR A 21 3.49 -19.92 -0.43
N PRO A 22 3.96 -18.88 0.28
CA PRO A 22 3.49 -17.53 0.06
C PRO A 22 3.78 -17.16 -1.40
N ALA A 23 2.90 -16.39 -2.04
CA ALA A 23 2.99 -15.96 -3.43
C ALA A 23 4.44 -15.65 -3.81
N GLY A 24 5.02 -16.49 -4.67
CA GLY A 24 6.47 -16.67 -4.77
C GLY A 24 7.17 -15.40 -5.24
N ALA A 25 8.20 -15.03 -4.53
CA ALA A 25 9.22 -14.15 -5.04
C ALA A 25 9.82 -14.80 -6.30
N LEU A 26 9.62 -14.18 -7.46
CA LEU A 26 10.18 -14.60 -8.75
C LEU A 26 11.68 -14.30 -8.74
N HIS A 27 12.49 -15.20 -8.17
CA HIS A 27 13.94 -15.07 -8.20
C HIS A 27 14.48 -15.54 -9.57
N GLY A 28 15.01 -14.58 -10.34
CA GLY A 28 15.76 -14.89 -11.55
C GLY A 28 14.95 -15.25 -12.80
N GLU A 29 13.67 -15.56 -12.69
CA GLU A 29 12.78 -15.80 -13.83
C GLU A 29 12.18 -14.49 -14.36
N ALA A 30 12.05 -14.39 -15.69
CA ALA A 30 11.37 -13.26 -16.31
C ALA A 30 9.86 -13.51 -16.27
N LEU A 31 9.13 -12.61 -15.63
CA LEU A 31 7.67 -12.56 -15.67
C LEU A 31 7.25 -12.04 -17.06
N ALA A 32 6.69 -12.91 -17.90
CA ALA A 32 6.04 -12.46 -19.12
C ALA A 32 4.77 -11.69 -18.77
N LEU A 33 4.68 -10.45 -19.24
CA LEU A 33 3.51 -9.61 -19.09
C LEU A 33 2.54 -9.86 -20.26
N PRO A 34 1.23 -9.93 -20.03
CA PRO A 34 0.27 -10.09 -21.12
C PRO A 34 0.40 -8.92 -22.11
N SER A 35 0.63 -9.20 -23.36
CA SER A 35 0.59 -8.17 -24.41
C SER A 35 -0.85 -7.99 -24.86
N ILE A 36 -1.42 -6.80 -24.67
CA ILE A 36 -2.71 -6.44 -25.26
C ILE A 36 -2.42 -5.62 -26.51
N GLY A 37 -2.65 -6.23 -27.68
CA GLY A 37 -2.96 -5.56 -28.94
C GLY A 37 -1.85 -4.96 -29.78
N ALA A 38 -0.66 -4.73 -29.28
CA ALA A 38 0.51 -4.45 -30.11
C ALA A 38 1.69 -5.29 -29.64
N PRO A 39 2.45 -5.93 -30.54
CA PRO A 39 3.71 -6.53 -30.14
C PRO A 39 4.52 -5.41 -29.48
N ALA A 40 4.95 -5.60 -28.23
CA ALA A 40 5.95 -4.74 -27.60
C ALA A 40 7.01 -4.54 -28.69
N ARG A 41 7.23 -3.28 -29.13
CA ARG A 41 8.16 -3.03 -30.23
C ARG A 41 9.46 -3.71 -29.87
N ALA A 42 9.76 -4.83 -30.54
CA ALA A 42 11.01 -5.55 -30.33
C ALA A 42 12.14 -4.53 -30.46
N GLY A 43 13.00 -4.43 -29.43
CA GLY A 43 14.09 -3.48 -29.40
C GLY A 43 13.89 -2.24 -28.51
N THR A 44 12.82 -2.17 -27.70
CA THR A 44 12.76 -1.11 -26.67
C THR A 44 13.84 -1.31 -25.62
N ARG A 45 14.68 -0.28 -25.39
CA ARG A 45 15.70 -0.33 -24.37
C ARG A 45 15.07 -0.53 -22.98
N PRO A 46 15.70 -1.29 -22.08
CA PRO A 46 15.17 -1.61 -20.76
C PRO A 46 14.95 -0.38 -19.88
N ILE A 47 14.06 -0.52 -18.87
CA ILE A 47 13.88 0.43 -17.77
C ILE A 47 14.26 -0.32 -16.50
N LEU A 48 15.21 0.22 -15.75
CA LEU A 48 15.57 -0.26 -14.42
C LEU A 48 14.74 0.48 -13.36
N ALA A 49 14.22 -0.24 -12.37
CA ALA A 49 13.52 0.34 -11.20
C ALA A 49 14.02 -0.31 -9.91
N LEU A 50 14.16 0.51 -8.85
CA LEU A 50 14.82 0.07 -7.62
C LEU A 50 13.84 -0.17 -6.45
N GLY A 51 12.54 -0.05 -6.63
CA GLY A 51 11.57 -0.28 -5.55
C GLY A 51 11.69 0.75 -4.41
N ALA A 52 11.31 0.34 -3.20
CA ALA A 52 11.30 1.18 -2.01
C ALA A 52 12.23 0.63 -0.91
N TRP A 53 11.88 0.92 0.36
CA TRP A 53 12.61 0.49 1.55
C TRP A 53 12.24 -0.92 2.01
N PHE A 54 10.92 -1.21 2.09
CA PHE A 54 10.43 -2.48 2.59
C PHE A 54 10.43 -3.54 1.48
N LYS A 55 10.73 -4.79 1.84
CA LYS A 55 10.67 -5.97 0.95
C LYS A 55 11.34 -5.70 -0.41
N HIS A 56 12.49 -5.03 -0.35
CA HIS A 56 13.18 -4.48 -1.51
C HIS A 56 13.50 -5.52 -2.57
N ALA A 57 13.04 -5.28 -3.79
CA ALA A 57 13.44 -6.01 -4.98
C ALA A 57 13.51 -5.04 -6.16
N ALA A 58 14.67 -4.96 -6.82
CA ALA A 58 14.81 -4.19 -8.06
C ALA A 58 14.20 -4.97 -9.24
N CYS A 59 13.81 -4.26 -10.30
CA CYS A 59 13.20 -4.83 -11.49
C CYS A 59 13.76 -4.20 -12.76
N VAL A 60 13.92 -4.98 -13.83
CA VAL A 60 14.11 -4.51 -15.20
C VAL A 60 12.89 -4.87 -16.03
N LEU A 61 12.25 -3.85 -16.63
CA LEU A 61 11.15 -3.99 -17.59
C LEU A 61 11.72 -3.87 -19.00
N GLU A 62 11.58 -4.91 -19.82
CA GLU A 62 12.17 -5.00 -21.15
C GLU A 62 11.30 -5.89 -22.06
N ASP A 63 10.96 -5.41 -23.25
CA ASP A 63 10.27 -6.17 -24.30
C ASP A 63 9.05 -6.99 -23.80
N GLY A 64 8.22 -6.39 -22.93
CA GLY A 64 7.05 -7.05 -22.35
C GLY A 64 7.36 -8.06 -21.24
N HIS A 65 8.57 -8.08 -20.73
CA HIS A 65 8.99 -8.94 -19.61
C HIS A 65 9.49 -8.10 -18.44
N ALA A 66 9.12 -8.50 -17.23
CA ALA A 66 9.66 -7.98 -15.99
C ALA A 66 10.60 -9.01 -15.36
N ARG A 67 11.86 -8.64 -15.16
CA ARG A 67 12.86 -9.47 -14.48
C ARG A 67 13.15 -8.84 -13.12
N PHE A 68 12.92 -9.60 -12.07
CA PHE A 68 13.21 -9.18 -10.70
C PHE A 68 14.57 -9.67 -10.22
N GLY A 69 15.26 -8.85 -9.47
CA GLY A 69 16.40 -9.24 -8.64
C GLY A 69 15.96 -10.02 -7.40
N PRO A 70 16.91 -10.40 -6.54
CA PRO A 70 16.58 -11.01 -5.26
C PRO A 70 15.78 -10.07 -4.38
N ASN A 71 14.85 -10.62 -3.60
CA ASN A 71 14.22 -9.89 -2.51
C ASN A 71 15.23 -9.79 -1.35
N LEU A 72 15.70 -8.58 -1.07
CA LEU A 72 16.70 -8.31 -0.03
C LEU A 72 16.07 -8.09 1.35
N GLY A 73 14.74 -8.15 1.45
CA GLY A 73 14.02 -7.78 2.66
C GLY A 73 13.98 -6.27 2.87
N ASP A 74 13.87 -5.86 4.12
CA ASP A 74 13.84 -4.45 4.48
C ASP A 74 15.25 -3.87 4.49
N LEU A 75 15.41 -2.67 3.93
CA LEU A 75 16.72 -2.00 3.88
C LEU A 75 17.05 -1.28 5.20
N ASP A 76 16.75 -1.93 6.33
CA ASP A 76 16.96 -1.43 7.69
C ASP A 76 18.30 -1.85 8.30
N ASN A 77 19.05 -2.68 7.58
CA ASN A 77 20.35 -3.18 8.01
C ASN A 77 21.42 -3.07 6.93
N ALA A 78 22.68 -3.10 7.35
CA ALA A 78 23.81 -2.88 6.45
C ALA A 78 24.00 -3.99 5.40
N ASP A 79 23.60 -5.23 5.68
CA ASP A 79 23.76 -6.35 4.75
C ASP A 79 22.76 -6.24 3.60
N ALA A 80 21.49 -5.95 3.90
CA ALA A 80 20.47 -5.69 2.90
C ALA A 80 20.86 -4.49 2.01
N CYS A 81 21.32 -3.39 2.60
CA CYS A 81 21.79 -2.22 1.85
C CYS A 81 22.98 -2.56 0.94
N ARG A 82 23.97 -3.33 1.42
CA ARG A 82 25.12 -3.75 0.59
C ARG A 82 24.72 -4.68 -0.57
N GLY A 83 23.59 -5.37 -0.45
CA GLY A 83 23.05 -6.26 -1.49
C GLY A 83 22.48 -5.52 -2.69
N VAL A 84 22.09 -4.24 -2.56
CA VAL A 84 21.35 -3.51 -3.62
C VAL A 84 22.20 -3.30 -4.88
N GLU A 85 23.41 -2.78 -4.75
CA GLU A 85 24.29 -2.53 -5.92
C GLU A 85 24.66 -3.82 -6.68
N PRO A 86 25.07 -4.93 -6.03
CA PRO A 86 25.29 -6.20 -6.70
C PRO A 86 24.04 -6.74 -7.41
N ALA A 87 22.86 -6.62 -6.80
CA ALA A 87 21.60 -7.05 -7.42
C ALA A 87 21.28 -6.23 -8.69
N VAL A 88 21.47 -4.92 -8.63
CA VAL A 88 21.33 -4.02 -9.80
C VAL A 88 22.33 -4.38 -10.90
N ALA A 89 23.61 -4.61 -10.56
CA ALA A 89 24.63 -5.00 -11.52
C ALA A 89 24.28 -6.33 -12.21
N ALA A 90 23.80 -7.31 -11.46
CA ALA A 90 23.37 -8.60 -12.00
C ALA A 90 22.17 -8.47 -12.96
N LEU A 91 21.19 -7.64 -12.62
CA LEU A 91 20.03 -7.35 -13.48
C LEU A 91 20.45 -6.69 -14.80
N LEU A 92 21.33 -5.71 -14.74
CA LEU A 92 21.85 -5.02 -15.94
C LEU A 92 22.66 -5.97 -16.82
N ALA A 93 23.48 -6.83 -16.23
CA ALA A 93 24.24 -7.86 -16.95
C ALA A 93 23.31 -8.88 -17.63
N ALA A 94 22.23 -9.30 -16.96
CA ALA A 94 21.25 -10.24 -17.50
C ALA A 94 20.40 -9.66 -18.64
N SER A 95 20.17 -8.34 -18.66
CA SER A 95 19.50 -7.63 -19.76
C SER A 95 20.43 -7.55 -21.00
N GLY A 96 21.73 -7.42 -20.80
CA GLY A 96 22.72 -7.28 -21.89
C GLY A 96 22.62 -5.95 -22.66
N ARG A 97 21.69 -5.05 -22.29
CA ARG A 97 21.49 -3.73 -22.92
C ARG A 97 21.44 -2.64 -21.84
N PRO A 98 22.01 -1.44 -22.09
CA PRO A 98 21.90 -0.34 -21.15
C PRO A 98 20.44 0.14 -21.03
N PRO A 99 19.96 0.45 -19.82
CA PRO A 99 18.62 0.98 -19.64
C PRO A 99 18.51 2.37 -20.26
N ARG A 100 17.28 2.76 -20.63
CA ARG A 100 16.98 4.12 -21.11
C ARG A 100 16.58 5.08 -20.00
N ALA A 101 16.27 4.55 -18.81
CA ALA A 101 15.94 5.31 -17.62
C ALA A 101 16.10 4.45 -16.37
N VAL A 102 16.21 5.12 -15.23
CA VAL A 102 16.13 4.51 -13.89
C VAL A 102 14.95 5.12 -13.14
N ALA A 103 14.10 4.28 -12.55
CA ALA A 103 12.98 4.71 -11.72
C ALA A 103 13.22 4.38 -10.24
N HIS A 104 12.69 5.21 -9.33
CA HIS A 104 12.86 5.08 -7.89
C HIS A 104 11.68 5.69 -7.14
N ASP A 105 11.58 5.42 -5.83
CA ASP A 105 10.60 6.05 -4.94
C ASP A 105 10.88 7.55 -4.75
N LEU A 106 9.85 8.32 -4.36
CA LEU A 106 10.01 9.75 -4.06
C LEU A 106 10.80 10.01 -2.76
N HIS A 107 10.88 9.03 -1.86
CA HIS A 107 11.51 9.24 -0.56
C HIS A 107 13.02 9.44 -0.71
N PRO A 108 13.57 10.64 -0.38
CA PRO A 108 14.96 10.98 -0.67
C PRO A 108 15.97 10.19 0.17
N ASP A 109 15.56 9.77 1.37
CA ASP A 109 16.45 9.08 2.32
C ASP A 109 16.51 7.57 2.12
N PHE A 110 15.68 7.01 1.24
CA PHE A 110 15.77 5.58 0.96
C PHE A 110 17.10 5.24 0.32
N HIS A 111 17.73 4.16 0.82
CA HIS A 111 18.97 3.67 0.24
C HIS A 111 18.81 3.31 -1.24
N SER A 112 17.68 2.68 -1.61
CA SER A 112 17.31 2.38 -2.99
C SER A 112 17.25 3.63 -3.87
N THR A 113 16.69 4.74 -3.38
CA THR A 113 16.65 6.02 -4.12
C THR A 113 18.07 6.56 -4.38
N ARG A 114 18.93 6.53 -3.38
CA ARG A 114 20.34 6.98 -3.53
C ARG A 114 21.11 6.14 -4.55
N VAL A 115 20.97 4.82 -4.50
CA VAL A 115 21.59 3.91 -5.48
C VAL A 115 21.01 4.12 -6.88
N ALA A 116 19.69 4.37 -7.01
CA ALA A 116 19.06 4.67 -8.29
C ALA A 116 19.64 5.94 -8.94
N LEU A 117 19.73 7.03 -8.18
CA LEU A 117 20.27 8.30 -8.66
C LEU A 117 21.75 8.17 -9.06
N ALA A 118 22.57 7.49 -8.26
CA ALA A 118 23.97 7.22 -8.58
C ALA A 118 24.12 6.35 -9.84
N THR A 119 23.24 5.33 -9.99
CA THR A 119 23.24 4.46 -11.17
C THR A 119 22.83 5.21 -12.43
N ALA A 120 21.79 6.05 -12.37
CA ALA A 120 21.35 6.88 -13.49
C ALA A 120 22.46 7.85 -13.95
N ALA A 121 23.11 8.53 -12.99
CA ALA A 121 24.22 9.43 -13.27
C ALA A 121 25.41 8.70 -13.94
N ARG A 122 25.80 7.53 -13.42
CA ARG A 122 26.88 6.71 -13.99
C ARG A 122 26.58 6.23 -15.41
N LEU A 123 25.30 5.93 -15.70
CA LEU A 123 24.87 5.44 -17.02
C LEU A 123 24.51 6.57 -18.00
N GLY A 124 24.46 7.83 -17.56
CA GLY A 124 24.08 8.98 -18.38
C GLY A 124 22.61 8.90 -18.86
N VAL A 125 21.70 8.40 -18.03
CA VAL A 125 20.27 8.26 -18.35
C VAL A 125 19.40 9.03 -17.35
N PRO A 126 18.17 9.43 -17.72
CA PRO A 126 17.26 10.11 -16.81
C PRO A 126 16.88 9.22 -15.61
N ALA A 127 16.72 9.85 -14.44
CA ALA A 127 16.13 9.25 -13.25
C ALA A 127 14.71 9.79 -13.05
N PHE A 128 13.75 8.89 -12.78
CA PHE A 128 12.36 9.25 -12.52
C PHE A 128 11.95 8.88 -11.10
N GLY A 129 11.66 9.89 -10.28
CA GLY A 129 10.96 9.71 -9.01
C GLY A 129 9.50 9.38 -9.26
N VAL A 130 9.01 8.28 -8.70
CA VAL A 130 7.63 7.81 -8.86
C VAL A 130 6.94 7.82 -7.50
N GLN A 131 5.72 8.40 -7.44
CA GLN A 131 4.94 8.41 -6.22
C GLN A 131 4.58 6.96 -5.83
N HIS A 132 4.73 6.63 -4.55
CA HIS A 132 4.64 5.27 -4.00
C HIS A 132 3.33 4.55 -4.37
N HIS A 133 2.19 5.17 -4.11
CA HIS A 133 0.87 4.58 -4.36
C HIS A 133 0.51 4.53 -5.85
N HIS A 134 1.03 5.47 -6.65
CA HIS A 134 0.97 5.39 -8.11
C HIS A 134 1.78 4.18 -8.62
N ALA A 135 2.94 3.92 -8.02
CA ALA A 135 3.72 2.73 -8.36
C ALA A 135 2.99 1.43 -7.99
N HIS A 136 2.30 1.36 -6.84
CA HIS A 136 1.46 0.22 -6.51
C HIS A 136 0.37 -0.04 -7.57
N ALA A 137 -0.33 1.01 -8.02
CA ALA A 137 -1.31 0.91 -9.10
C ALA A 137 -0.66 0.46 -10.41
N GLY A 138 0.48 1.06 -10.77
CA GLY A 138 1.26 0.71 -11.97
C GLY A 138 1.73 -0.75 -11.98
N ALA A 139 2.08 -1.33 -10.81
CA ALA A 139 2.47 -2.73 -10.72
C ALA A 139 1.33 -3.68 -11.12
N VAL A 140 0.12 -3.45 -10.61
CA VAL A 140 -1.06 -4.22 -10.97
C VAL A 140 -1.41 -4.02 -12.45
N LEU A 141 -1.40 -2.77 -12.93
CA LEU A 141 -1.69 -2.47 -14.34
C LEU A 141 -0.69 -3.16 -15.29
N ALA A 142 0.60 -3.14 -14.96
CA ALA A 142 1.63 -3.84 -15.72
C ALA A 142 1.41 -5.34 -15.74
N GLU A 143 1.09 -5.96 -14.59
CA GLU A 143 0.82 -7.39 -14.48
C GLU A 143 -0.39 -7.83 -15.31
N HIS A 144 -1.38 -6.95 -15.48
CA HIS A 144 -2.54 -7.15 -16.35
C HIS A 144 -2.30 -6.70 -17.80
N GLY A 145 -1.08 -6.34 -18.19
CA GLY A 145 -0.75 -5.89 -19.55
C GLY A 145 -1.39 -4.56 -19.97
N ARG A 146 -1.81 -3.74 -19.01
CA ARG A 146 -2.55 -2.48 -19.26
C ARG A 146 -1.58 -1.32 -19.52
N PHE A 147 -0.87 -1.38 -20.64
CA PHE A 147 0.05 -0.31 -21.05
C PHE A 147 -0.62 0.78 -21.90
N ASP A 148 -1.71 0.46 -22.60
CA ASP A 148 -2.45 1.41 -23.47
C ASP A 148 -3.88 1.64 -22.95
N ALA A 149 -4.13 1.38 -21.68
CA ALA A 149 -5.46 1.51 -21.10
C ALA A 149 -5.81 2.97 -20.84
N GLY A 150 -7.11 3.27 -21.00
CA GLY A 150 -7.69 4.52 -20.50
C GLY A 150 -7.55 4.65 -18.98
N PRO A 151 -8.01 5.78 -18.43
CA PRO A 151 -7.90 6.05 -16.99
C PRO A 151 -8.67 5.02 -16.16
N VAL A 152 -8.16 4.77 -14.96
CA VAL A 152 -8.72 3.86 -13.96
C VAL A 152 -8.80 4.54 -12.60
N LEU A 153 -9.67 4.05 -11.73
CA LEU A 153 -9.58 4.31 -10.30
C LEU A 153 -8.56 3.34 -9.68
N ALA A 154 -7.78 3.82 -8.72
CA ALA A 154 -6.91 2.95 -7.92
C ALA A 154 -7.21 3.15 -6.44
N LEU A 155 -7.58 2.08 -5.77
CA LEU A 155 -7.75 2.02 -4.33
C LEU A 155 -6.42 1.49 -3.75
N ALA A 156 -5.57 2.44 -3.35
CA ALA A 156 -4.23 2.16 -2.84
C ALA A 156 -4.25 2.10 -1.31
N LEU A 157 -4.23 0.88 -0.77
CA LEU A 157 -4.45 0.57 0.64
C LEU A 157 -3.16 0.00 1.25
N ASP A 158 -2.47 0.81 2.05
CA ASP A 158 -1.11 0.49 2.48
C ASP A 158 -0.82 0.85 3.94
N GLY A 159 0.33 0.38 4.41
CA GLY A 159 0.89 0.71 5.71
C GLY A 159 1.43 2.15 5.79
N VAL A 160 2.24 2.54 4.84
CA VAL A 160 2.76 3.90 4.68
C VAL A 160 3.53 4.05 3.37
N GLY A 161 3.37 5.21 2.73
CA GLY A 161 4.21 5.67 1.61
C GLY A 161 4.28 7.19 1.62
N LEU A 162 5.34 7.76 1.04
CA LEU A 162 5.50 9.20 0.95
C LEU A 162 4.51 9.79 -0.05
N GLY A 163 3.65 10.68 0.42
CA GLY A 163 2.74 11.45 -0.41
C GLY A 163 3.46 12.52 -1.24
N SER A 164 2.84 12.95 -2.34
CA SER A 164 3.36 14.06 -3.15
C SER A 164 3.32 15.41 -2.41
N ASP A 165 2.57 15.49 -1.32
CA ASP A 165 2.47 16.61 -0.39
C ASP A 165 3.45 16.52 0.79
N GLY A 166 4.30 15.46 0.83
CA GLY A 166 5.19 15.15 1.93
C GLY A 166 4.52 14.45 3.12
N GLY A 167 3.23 14.17 3.05
CA GLY A 167 2.47 13.48 4.09
C GLY A 167 2.67 11.97 4.08
N ALA A 168 2.29 11.30 5.18
CA ALA A 168 2.27 9.85 5.29
C ALA A 168 0.94 9.32 4.74
N TRP A 169 0.95 8.81 3.51
CA TRP A 169 -0.21 8.23 2.83
C TRP A 169 -0.31 6.72 3.07
N GLY A 170 -1.49 6.14 2.70
CA GLY A 170 -1.70 4.69 2.74
C GLY A 170 -3.17 4.27 2.74
N GLY A 171 -4.10 5.21 2.54
CA GLY A 171 -5.51 4.94 2.32
C GLY A 171 -6.04 5.92 1.29
N GLU A 172 -5.71 5.67 0.00
CA GLU A 172 -5.87 6.64 -1.07
C GLU A 172 -6.81 6.14 -2.16
N LEU A 173 -7.60 7.04 -2.69
CA LEU A 173 -8.35 6.84 -3.91
C LEU A 173 -7.74 7.73 -4.99
N LEU A 174 -7.14 7.10 -6.01
CA LEU A 174 -6.43 7.78 -7.07
C LEU A 174 -7.18 7.59 -8.40
N TRP A 175 -7.15 8.61 -9.25
CA TRP A 175 -7.35 8.49 -10.67
C TRP A 175 -5.96 8.33 -11.32
N VAL A 176 -5.79 7.34 -12.19
CA VAL A 176 -4.49 6.99 -12.80
C VAL A 176 -4.66 6.86 -14.30
N ALA A 177 -3.78 7.53 -15.07
CA ALA A 177 -3.71 7.45 -16.52
C ALA A 177 -2.24 7.49 -16.97
N GLY A 178 -1.64 6.32 -17.17
CA GLY A 178 -0.24 6.21 -17.56
C GLY A 178 0.71 6.88 -16.54
N ALA A 179 1.43 7.90 -16.99
CA ALA A 179 2.38 8.65 -16.14
C ALA A 179 1.72 9.63 -15.16
N GLU A 180 0.43 9.88 -15.32
CA GLU A 180 -0.30 10.87 -14.54
C GLU A 180 -1.18 10.20 -13.49
N PHE A 181 -1.37 10.88 -12.36
CA PHE A 181 -2.35 10.52 -11.36
C PHE A 181 -2.91 11.76 -10.65
N VAL A 182 -4.12 11.63 -10.13
CA VAL A 182 -4.78 12.63 -9.29
C VAL A 182 -5.27 11.95 -8.03
N ARG A 183 -5.02 12.54 -6.87
CA ARG A 183 -5.59 12.12 -5.59
C ARG A 183 -7.04 12.57 -5.53
N LEU A 184 -7.98 11.64 -5.75
CA LEU A 184 -9.42 11.92 -5.66
C LEU A 184 -9.92 11.91 -4.22
N GLY A 185 -9.23 11.20 -3.35
CA GLY A 185 -9.61 11.13 -1.95
C GLY A 185 -8.59 10.42 -1.07
N HIS A 186 -8.82 10.51 0.23
CA HIS A 186 -8.04 9.82 1.26
C HIS A 186 -8.89 9.45 2.46
N LEU A 187 -8.44 8.48 3.25
CA LEU A 187 -9.02 8.22 4.57
C LEU A 187 -8.78 9.43 5.47
N ARG A 188 -9.78 9.75 6.31
CA ARG A 188 -9.63 10.79 7.33
C ARG A 188 -8.40 10.52 8.17
N PRO A 189 -7.46 11.48 8.27
CA PRO A 189 -6.19 11.22 8.91
C PRO A 189 -6.30 10.87 10.39
N LEU A 190 -5.48 9.91 10.81
CA LEU A 190 -5.25 9.56 12.22
C LEU A 190 -3.98 10.24 12.72
N PRO A 191 -3.97 10.79 13.93
CA PRO A 191 -2.73 11.29 14.53
C PRO A 191 -1.85 10.13 15.00
N LEU A 192 -0.53 10.25 14.80
CA LEU A 192 0.48 9.31 15.26
C LEU A 192 1.23 9.86 16.49
N PRO A 193 0.77 9.64 17.73
CA PRO A 193 1.43 10.18 18.91
C PRO A 193 2.83 9.60 19.12
N GLY A 194 3.86 10.42 18.85
CA GLY A 194 5.27 10.00 18.86
C GLY A 194 5.77 9.45 17.50
N GLY A 195 5.07 9.77 16.39
CA GLY A 195 5.50 9.41 15.05
C GLY A 195 5.58 7.91 14.82
N ASP A 196 6.70 7.39 14.28
CA ASP A 196 6.94 5.99 13.95
C ASP A 196 6.73 5.03 15.12
N ARG A 197 6.85 5.51 16.35
CA ARG A 197 6.55 4.70 17.52
C ARG A 197 5.08 4.28 17.56
N ALA A 198 4.16 5.16 17.15
CA ALA A 198 2.74 4.84 17.09
C ALA A 198 2.44 3.71 16.09
N ALA A 199 3.23 3.58 15.02
CA ALA A 199 3.10 2.50 14.05
C ALA A 199 3.48 1.10 14.61
N ARG A 200 4.17 1.05 15.75
CA ARG A 200 4.52 -0.18 16.47
C ARG A 200 3.74 -0.36 17.78
N GLU A 201 3.08 0.69 18.24
CA GLU A 201 2.31 0.71 19.47
C GLU A 201 0.85 1.09 19.21
N PRO A 202 0.00 0.16 18.70
CA PRO A 202 -1.42 0.37 18.36
C PRO A 202 -2.22 1.12 19.42
N TRP A 203 -1.91 0.90 20.70
CA TRP A 203 -2.57 1.57 21.82
C TRP A 203 -2.48 3.10 21.74
N ARG A 204 -1.43 3.66 21.11
CA ARG A 204 -1.24 5.11 20.99
C ARG A 204 -2.26 5.73 20.04
N ILE A 205 -2.51 5.07 18.91
CA ILE A 205 -3.50 5.54 17.92
C ILE A 205 -4.90 5.38 18.49
N ALA A 206 -5.18 4.25 19.17
CA ALA A 206 -6.43 4.01 19.87
C ALA A 206 -6.69 5.09 20.96
N ALA A 207 -5.67 5.43 21.74
CA ALA A 207 -5.76 6.51 22.73
C ALA A 207 -5.98 7.90 22.11
N ALA A 208 -5.36 8.17 20.95
CA ALA A 208 -5.57 9.43 20.23
C ALA A 208 -7.02 9.56 19.74
N LEU A 209 -7.62 8.48 19.23
CA LEU A 209 -9.03 8.46 18.86
C LEU A 209 -9.97 8.67 20.05
N LEU A 210 -9.71 8.01 21.17
CA LEU A 210 -10.47 8.24 22.42
C LEU A 210 -10.38 9.70 22.86
N HIS A 211 -9.18 10.31 22.78
CA HIS A 211 -8.98 11.71 23.12
C HIS A 211 -9.78 12.63 22.19
N ALA A 212 -9.70 12.43 20.87
CA ALA A 212 -10.44 13.20 19.86
C ALA A 212 -11.96 13.04 20.01
N GLY A 213 -12.42 11.86 20.45
CA GLY A 213 -13.83 11.57 20.76
C GLY A 213 -14.29 12.07 22.13
N GLY A 214 -13.50 12.88 22.85
CA GLY A 214 -13.85 13.40 24.18
C GLY A 214 -13.72 12.38 25.32
N ARG A 215 -13.17 11.20 25.05
CA ARG A 215 -13.03 10.05 25.98
C ARG A 215 -11.62 9.94 26.60
N GLY A 216 -10.86 11.04 26.64
CA GLY A 216 -9.47 11.07 27.13
C GLY A 216 -9.29 10.53 28.54
N ALA A 217 -10.30 10.68 29.43
CA ALA A 217 -10.27 10.13 30.79
C ALA A 217 -10.24 8.59 30.85
N GLU A 218 -10.56 7.89 29.74
CA GLU A 218 -10.52 6.44 29.68
C GLU A 218 -9.12 5.87 29.38
N ILE A 219 -8.22 6.68 28.82
CA ILE A 219 -6.92 6.21 28.31
C ILE A 219 -6.12 5.48 29.40
N ALA A 220 -5.92 6.10 30.55
CA ALA A 220 -5.15 5.50 31.63
C ALA A 220 -5.77 4.21 32.20
N ARG A 221 -7.12 4.13 32.22
CA ARG A 221 -7.84 2.93 32.69
C ARG A 221 -7.76 1.79 31.68
N ARG A 222 -7.81 2.11 30.39
CA ARG A 222 -7.85 1.13 29.29
C ARG A 222 -6.47 0.52 29.04
N PHE A 223 -5.42 1.36 29.08
CA PHE A 223 -4.05 0.96 28.74
C PHE A 223 -3.16 0.89 29.99
N THR A 224 -3.60 0.16 31.01
CA THR A 224 -2.90 0.05 32.30
C THR A 224 -1.51 -0.58 32.21
N ARG A 225 -1.28 -1.39 31.17
CA ARG A 225 0.05 -2.00 30.90
C ARG A 225 1.03 -1.03 30.25
N GLN A 226 0.56 0.18 29.87
CA GLN A 226 1.37 1.17 29.18
C GLN A 226 1.77 2.31 30.13
N PRO A 227 3.04 2.37 30.60
CA PRO A 227 3.46 3.39 31.56
C PRO A 227 3.24 4.83 31.08
N ALA A 228 3.27 5.05 29.77
CA ALA A 228 3.08 6.37 29.17
C ALA A 228 1.59 6.77 29.00
N ALA A 229 0.63 5.89 29.32
CA ALA A 229 -0.78 6.16 29.09
C ALA A 229 -1.30 7.39 29.84
N ALA A 230 -0.88 7.57 31.09
CA ALA A 230 -1.26 8.71 31.91
C ALA A 230 -0.74 10.07 31.37
N GLN A 231 0.42 10.05 30.69
CA GLN A 231 1.04 11.28 30.15
C GLN A 231 0.70 11.52 28.67
N LEU A 232 0.05 10.58 27.99
CA LEU A 232 -0.19 10.68 26.55
C LEU A 232 -1.03 11.90 26.18
N ALA A 233 -1.94 12.33 27.04
CA ALA A 233 -2.71 13.55 26.85
C ALA A 233 -1.83 14.81 26.64
N GLN A 234 -0.65 14.87 27.27
CA GLN A 234 0.30 15.97 27.08
C GLN A 234 0.96 15.92 25.70
N VAL A 235 1.16 14.73 25.13
CA VAL A 235 1.68 14.53 23.77
C VAL A 235 0.59 14.94 22.76
N LEU A 236 -0.65 14.50 22.99
CA LEU A 236 -1.80 14.80 22.12
C LEU A 236 -2.14 16.29 22.07
N ALA A 237 -1.85 17.04 23.16
CA ALA A 237 -1.98 18.50 23.16
C ALA A 237 -0.94 19.22 22.27
N ARG A 238 0.02 18.51 21.68
CA ARG A 238 1.10 19.06 20.85
C ARG A 238 1.03 18.46 19.45
N PRO A 239 0.33 19.05 18.47
CA PRO A 239 0.15 18.50 17.12
C PRO A 239 1.45 18.13 16.41
N ALA A 240 2.53 18.91 16.63
CA ALA A 240 3.85 18.60 16.07
C ALA A 240 4.44 17.23 16.51
N LEU A 241 3.98 16.67 17.62
CA LEU A 241 4.35 15.33 18.11
C LEU A 241 3.40 14.23 17.63
N CYS A 242 2.39 14.59 16.85
CA CYS A 242 1.34 13.70 16.39
C CYS A 242 1.12 13.90 14.88
N PRO A 243 2.11 13.61 14.01
CA PRO A 243 1.94 13.79 12.58
C PRO A 243 0.74 12.98 12.09
N PRO A 244 -0.05 13.52 11.14
CA PRO A 244 -1.22 12.83 10.60
C PRO A 244 -0.82 11.79 9.56
N THR A 245 -1.66 10.75 9.42
CA THR A 245 -1.55 9.75 8.37
C THR A 245 -2.91 9.30 7.87
N SER A 246 -3.06 9.12 6.56
CA SER A 246 -4.23 8.51 5.94
C SER A 246 -4.14 6.98 5.84
N SER A 247 -3.09 6.36 6.37
CA SER A 247 -2.80 4.93 6.26
C SER A 247 -3.95 4.03 6.72
N LEU A 248 -4.41 3.12 5.85
CA LEU A 248 -5.36 2.09 6.25
C LEU A 248 -4.75 1.11 7.26
N GLY A 249 -3.46 0.78 7.13
CA GLY A 249 -2.76 -0.06 8.11
C GLY A 249 -2.87 0.51 9.52
N ARG A 250 -2.79 1.82 9.68
CA ARG A 250 -2.95 2.50 10.99
C ARG A 250 -4.40 2.47 11.49
N HIS A 251 -5.40 2.39 10.60
CA HIS A 251 -6.79 2.17 11.02
C HIS A 251 -6.98 0.74 11.56
N PHE A 252 -6.33 -0.27 10.97
CA PHE A 252 -6.28 -1.63 11.52
C PHE A 252 -5.62 -1.66 12.91
N ASP A 253 -4.51 -0.98 13.08
CA ASP A 253 -3.84 -0.88 14.38
C ASP A 253 -4.73 -0.21 15.43
N ALA A 254 -5.39 0.88 15.06
CA ALA A 254 -6.34 1.56 15.93
C ALA A 254 -7.47 0.64 16.39
N ALA A 255 -8.06 -0.11 15.45
CA ALA A 255 -9.12 -1.08 15.76
C ALA A 255 -8.63 -2.18 16.70
N ALA A 256 -7.45 -2.76 16.43
CA ALA A 256 -6.84 -3.78 17.29
C ALA A 256 -6.54 -3.25 18.69
N GLY A 257 -6.05 -2.01 18.82
CA GLY A 257 -5.81 -1.35 20.10
C GLY A 257 -7.08 -1.06 20.88
N LEU A 258 -8.15 -0.59 20.20
CA LEU A 258 -9.46 -0.31 20.82
C LEU A 258 -10.15 -1.59 21.30
N LEU A 259 -10.03 -2.69 20.57
CA LEU A 259 -10.59 -3.99 20.91
C LEU A 259 -9.72 -4.76 21.94
N GLY A 260 -8.56 -4.23 22.35
CA GLY A 260 -7.64 -4.89 23.27
C GLY A 260 -6.96 -6.14 22.68
N ILE A 261 -6.94 -6.28 21.35
CA ILE A 261 -6.33 -7.42 20.64
C ILE A 261 -4.81 -7.31 20.65
N CYS A 262 -4.28 -6.12 20.35
CA CYS A 262 -2.85 -5.86 20.29
C CYS A 262 -2.56 -4.42 20.73
N GLU A 263 -1.78 -4.25 21.81
CA GLU A 263 -1.36 -2.92 22.26
C GLU A 263 0.03 -2.54 21.72
N VAL A 264 0.92 -3.51 21.59
CA VAL A 264 2.31 -3.34 21.11
C VAL A 264 2.62 -4.51 20.18
N MET A 265 3.11 -4.21 18.99
CA MET A 265 3.50 -5.22 18.01
C MET A 265 4.97 -5.64 18.18
N GLY A 266 5.21 -6.95 18.13
CA GLY A 266 6.55 -7.54 18.07
C GLY A 266 7.05 -7.74 16.62
N THR A 267 6.11 -7.84 15.68
CA THR A 267 6.40 -8.03 14.24
C THR A 267 5.52 -7.12 13.40
N GLU A 268 5.92 -6.90 12.14
CA GLU A 268 5.15 -6.11 11.17
C GLU A 268 3.74 -6.70 10.99
N ALA A 269 2.73 -5.82 10.94
CA ALA A 269 1.32 -6.16 10.71
C ALA A 269 0.67 -7.14 11.72
N GLU A 270 1.31 -7.43 12.85
CA GLU A 270 0.80 -8.36 13.87
C GLU A 270 -0.62 -8.02 14.31
N ALA A 271 -0.89 -6.74 14.56
CA ALA A 271 -2.22 -6.25 14.95
C ALA A 271 -3.29 -6.54 13.87
N ALA A 272 -2.97 -6.27 12.61
CA ALA A 272 -3.87 -6.49 11.47
C ALA A 272 -4.12 -7.99 11.24
N LEU A 273 -3.08 -8.83 11.34
CA LEU A 273 -3.20 -10.28 11.20
C LEU A 273 -4.05 -10.89 12.33
N ALA A 274 -3.86 -10.44 13.57
CA ALA A 274 -4.65 -10.90 14.71
C ALA A 274 -6.13 -10.50 14.56
N LEU A 275 -6.39 -9.28 14.08
CA LEU A 275 -7.74 -8.79 13.83
C LEU A 275 -8.42 -9.58 12.71
N GLU A 276 -7.72 -9.88 11.61
CA GLU A 276 -8.23 -10.72 10.52
C GLU A 276 -8.57 -12.12 11.00
N ALA A 277 -7.68 -12.75 11.77
CA ALA A 277 -7.88 -14.09 12.30
C ALA A 277 -9.09 -14.19 13.25
N LEU A 278 -9.36 -13.16 14.04
CA LEU A 278 -10.56 -13.08 14.88
C LEU A 278 -11.82 -12.86 14.05
N ALA A 279 -11.79 -11.96 13.08
CA ALA A 279 -12.93 -11.68 12.19
C ALA A 279 -13.35 -12.93 11.41
N ALA A 280 -12.40 -13.74 10.95
CA ALA A 280 -12.65 -14.96 10.19
C ALA A 280 -13.44 -16.02 10.99
N ARG A 281 -13.48 -15.93 12.32
CA ARG A 281 -14.22 -16.86 13.21
C ARG A 281 -15.66 -16.44 13.45
N HIS A 282 -16.06 -15.24 13.01
CA HIS A 282 -17.40 -14.70 13.27
C HIS A 282 -18.29 -14.81 12.03
N ALA A 283 -19.43 -15.48 12.14
CA ALA A 283 -20.22 -15.94 10.99
C ALA A 283 -21.06 -14.85 10.30
N ALA A 284 -21.37 -13.72 10.92
CA ALA A 284 -22.26 -12.70 10.35
C ALA A 284 -21.96 -11.30 10.89
N PRO A 285 -21.02 -10.57 10.30
CA PRO A 285 -20.75 -9.20 10.72
C PRO A 285 -21.93 -8.28 10.38
N THR A 286 -22.28 -7.41 11.32
CA THR A 286 -23.30 -6.37 11.10
C THR A 286 -22.61 -5.09 10.65
N VAL A 287 -22.97 -4.60 9.48
CA VAL A 287 -22.59 -3.27 8.99
C VAL A 287 -23.69 -2.28 9.37
N ALA A 288 -23.36 -1.24 10.12
CA ALA A 288 -24.31 -0.21 10.51
C ALA A 288 -24.17 1.03 9.61
N HIS A 289 -25.29 1.51 9.07
CA HIS A 289 -25.32 2.81 8.41
C HIS A 289 -24.98 3.90 9.44
N GLY A 290 -23.97 4.72 9.14
CA GLY A 290 -23.46 5.75 10.05
C GLY A 290 -22.12 5.44 10.69
N ASP A 291 -21.59 4.24 10.47
CA ASP A 291 -20.22 3.87 10.88
C ASP A 291 -19.15 4.57 10.02
N TRP A 292 -19.53 5.14 8.87
CA TRP A 292 -18.64 5.96 8.03
C TRP A 292 -19.35 7.16 7.41
N ARG A 293 -18.59 8.11 6.92
CA ARG A 293 -19.06 9.28 6.18
C ARG A 293 -18.11 9.56 5.03
N ILE A 294 -18.65 10.05 3.91
CA ILE A 294 -17.87 10.58 2.80
C ILE A 294 -18.08 12.09 2.81
N LEU A 295 -16.98 12.82 3.00
CA LEU A 295 -16.98 14.29 3.06
C LEU A 295 -16.32 14.82 1.78
N ALA A 296 -17.00 15.75 1.09
CA ALA A 296 -16.45 16.39 -0.09
C ALA A 296 -15.82 17.72 0.31
N HIS A 297 -14.54 17.88 0.06
CA HIS A 297 -13.80 19.12 0.24
C HIS A 297 -13.60 19.82 -1.11
N PRO A 298 -13.60 21.15 -1.16
CA PRO A 298 -13.22 21.87 -2.37
C PRO A 298 -11.86 21.38 -2.88
N ALA A 299 -11.71 21.26 -4.20
CA ALA A 299 -10.42 20.93 -4.78
C ALA A 299 -9.36 21.91 -4.29
N ALA A 300 -8.27 21.41 -3.71
CA ALA A 300 -7.15 22.26 -3.36
C ALA A 300 -6.59 22.87 -4.67
N PRO A 301 -6.25 24.18 -4.68
CA PRO A 301 -5.55 24.74 -5.82
C PRO A 301 -4.29 23.89 -6.07
N ALA A 302 -4.06 23.51 -7.33
CA ALA A 302 -2.88 22.75 -7.71
C ALA A 302 -1.65 23.45 -7.09
N PRO A 303 -0.73 22.72 -6.42
CA PRO A 303 0.47 23.32 -5.88
C PRO A 303 1.15 24.07 -7.02
N ALA A 304 1.52 25.32 -6.79
CA ALA A 304 2.31 26.09 -7.74
C ALA A 304 3.62 25.33 -7.95
N THR A 305 3.70 24.58 -9.05
CA THR A 305 4.91 23.84 -9.42
C THR A 305 5.97 24.86 -9.73
N GLY A 306 6.87 25.07 -8.77
CA GLY A 306 8.14 25.71 -9.03
C GLY A 306 8.90 24.85 -10.05
N GLY A 307 9.01 25.36 -11.26
CA GLY A 307 9.93 25.04 -12.30
C GLY A 307 10.20 23.57 -12.62
N ALA A 308 9.39 23.00 -13.52
CA ALA A 308 9.81 22.11 -14.63
C ALA A 308 8.56 21.82 -15.50
N GLY A 309 8.52 22.45 -16.66
CA GLY A 309 7.81 22.06 -17.87
C GLY A 309 6.41 21.45 -17.76
N ARG A 310 5.36 22.28 -17.72
CA ARG A 310 4.03 21.85 -18.15
C ARG A 310 4.02 21.78 -19.68
N SER A 311 4.06 20.58 -20.26
CA SER A 311 3.54 20.38 -21.62
C SER A 311 2.21 19.63 -21.49
N ALA A 312 1.12 20.36 -21.65
CA ALA A 312 -0.18 19.78 -21.91
C ALA A 312 -0.16 19.22 -23.34
N GLY A 313 0.28 17.97 -23.50
CA GLY A 313 0.10 17.22 -24.75
C GLY A 313 -1.40 16.97 -24.94
N ARG A 314 -1.99 17.51 -26.02
CA ARG A 314 -3.34 17.17 -26.46
C ARG A 314 -3.36 15.69 -26.84
N PHE A 315 -4.05 14.89 -26.07
CA PHE A 315 -4.55 13.61 -26.52
C PHE A 315 -5.90 13.86 -27.22
N ASP A 316 -5.90 13.80 -28.56
CA ASP A 316 -7.11 13.67 -29.37
C ASP A 316 -7.61 12.21 -29.33
N THR A 317 -8.18 11.82 -28.22
CA THR A 317 -9.18 10.76 -28.09
C THR A 317 -10.22 11.25 -27.11
N ALA A 318 -11.47 11.28 -27.57
CA ALA A 318 -12.62 11.74 -26.79
C ALA A 318 -12.87 10.85 -25.56
N ALA A 319 -12.12 11.06 -24.50
CA ALA A 319 -12.44 10.67 -23.11
C ALA A 319 -11.33 11.14 -22.17
N SER A 320 -11.71 12.03 -21.24
CA SER A 320 -11.08 12.27 -19.95
C SER A 320 -9.79 13.09 -19.92
N SER A 321 -9.96 14.41 -19.91
CA SER A 321 -9.00 15.30 -19.24
C SER A 321 -8.94 14.92 -17.75
N PRO A 322 -7.76 15.03 -17.08
CA PRO A 322 -7.69 14.80 -15.64
C PRO A 322 -8.72 15.66 -14.93
N PRO A 323 -9.43 15.13 -13.92
CA PRO A 323 -10.49 15.84 -13.23
C PRO A 323 -9.92 16.97 -12.35
N GLY A 324 -9.43 18.03 -12.96
CA GLY A 324 -8.77 19.16 -12.31
C GLY A 324 -9.67 20.02 -11.43
N THR A 325 -10.94 19.67 -11.29
CA THR A 325 -11.93 20.42 -10.50
C THR A 325 -12.79 19.53 -9.61
N LEU A 326 -12.49 18.22 -9.50
CA LEU A 326 -13.27 17.34 -8.63
C LEU A 326 -12.99 17.64 -7.16
N PRO A 327 -14.03 17.58 -6.29
CA PRO A 327 -13.83 17.69 -4.86
C PRO A 327 -12.96 16.53 -4.36
N LEU A 328 -12.11 16.82 -3.37
CA LEU A 328 -11.37 15.78 -2.66
C LEU A 328 -12.35 15.05 -1.72
N LEU A 329 -12.45 13.73 -1.85
CA LEU A 329 -13.35 12.90 -1.05
C LEU A 329 -12.62 12.35 0.17
N GLU A 330 -12.93 12.83 1.37
CA GLU A 330 -12.43 12.25 2.61
C GLU A 330 -13.38 11.14 3.09
N LEU A 331 -12.87 9.92 3.26
CA LEU A 331 -13.61 8.82 3.88
C LEU A 331 -13.32 8.78 5.39
N ASP A 332 -14.31 9.15 6.20
CA ASP A 332 -14.21 9.17 7.66
C ASP A 332 -14.71 7.85 8.28
N LEU A 333 -13.78 7.08 8.85
CA LEU A 333 -14.01 5.85 9.60
C LEU A 333 -13.96 6.05 11.12
N HIS A 334 -13.81 7.28 11.62
CA HIS A 334 -13.77 7.55 13.06
C HIS A 334 -15.03 7.12 13.81
N PRO A 335 -16.27 7.26 13.26
CA PRO A 335 -17.45 6.74 13.94
C PRO A 335 -17.39 5.22 14.20
N LEU A 336 -16.94 4.44 13.20
CA LEU A 336 -16.70 3.00 13.37
C LEU A 336 -15.71 2.74 14.49
N LEU A 337 -14.51 3.36 14.40
CA LEU A 337 -13.43 3.13 15.36
C LEU A 337 -13.85 3.50 16.79
N LEU A 338 -14.52 4.63 16.99
CA LEU A 338 -15.04 5.01 18.31
C LEU A 338 -16.09 4.03 18.83
N GLY A 339 -16.94 3.48 17.94
CA GLY A 339 -17.89 2.45 18.30
C GLY A 339 -17.26 1.13 18.75
N LEU A 340 -16.06 0.79 18.22
CA LEU A 340 -15.32 -0.40 18.68
C LEU A 340 -14.78 -0.26 20.11
N ALA A 341 -14.63 0.95 20.62
CA ALA A 341 -14.18 1.17 21.99
C ALA A 341 -15.19 0.64 23.04
N ASP A 342 -16.46 0.50 22.68
CA ASP A 342 -17.53 0.00 23.55
C ASP A 342 -17.87 -1.47 23.29
N GLU A 343 -17.17 -2.08 22.30
CA GLU A 343 -17.38 -3.49 21.99
C GLU A 343 -16.67 -4.39 23.01
N THR A 344 -17.41 -5.34 23.56
CA THR A 344 -16.91 -6.27 24.60
C THR A 344 -16.47 -7.62 24.03
N ASP A 345 -16.96 -7.96 22.82
CA ASP A 345 -16.54 -9.16 22.10
C ASP A 345 -15.57 -8.79 20.98
N ALA A 346 -14.30 -9.07 21.20
CA ALA A 346 -13.23 -8.71 20.25
C ALA A 346 -13.43 -9.38 18.88
N ALA A 347 -13.99 -10.61 18.81
CA ALA A 347 -14.21 -11.28 17.53
C ALA A 347 -15.36 -10.63 16.75
N ARG A 348 -16.45 -10.26 17.44
CA ARG A 348 -17.55 -9.51 16.85
C ARG A 348 -17.09 -8.12 16.38
N GLY A 349 -16.30 -7.42 17.20
CA GLY A 349 -15.73 -6.13 16.86
C GLY A 349 -14.81 -6.20 15.64
N ALA A 350 -13.95 -7.20 15.58
CA ALA A 350 -13.06 -7.44 14.45
C ALA A 350 -13.83 -7.72 13.14
N ALA A 351 -14.88 -8.57 13.21
CA ALA A 351 -15.73 -8.86 12.06
C ALA A 351 -16.51 -7.62 11.59
N ARG A 352 -17.07 -6.83 12.54
CA ARG A 352 -17.74 -5.56 12.23
C ARG A 352 -16.78 -4.60 11.55
N PHE A 353 -15.55 -4.45 12.06
CA PHE A 353 -14.53 -3.60 11.47
C PHE A 353 -14.23 -4.00 10.02
N GLN A 354 -13.91 -5.27 9.77
CA GLN A 354 -13.58 -5.78 8.43
C GLN A 354 -14.72 -5.53 7.43
N ALA A 355 -15.94 -5.89 7.79
CA ALA A 355 -17.09 -5.74 6.91
C ALA A 355 -17.45 -4.28 6.64
N THR A 356 -17.37 -3.43 7.67
CA THR A 356 -17.70 -2.01 7.54
C THR A 356 -16.64 -1.27 6.72
N VAL A 357 -15.33 -1.56 6.92
CA VAL A 357 -14.27 -0.99 6.07
C VAL A 357 -14.47 -1.36 4.61
N ALA A 358 -14.77 -2.64 4.32
CA ALA A 358 -15.05 -3.06 2.95
C ALA A 358 -16.25 -2.32 2.34
N ALA A 359 -17.36 -2.22 3.07
CA ALA A 359 -18.56 -1.51 2.63
C ALA A 359 -18.30 -0.01 2.38
N ALA A 360 -17.58 0.64 3.29
CA ALA A 360 -17.22 2.05 3.19
C ALA A 360 -16.31 2.34 1.98
N LEU A 361 -15.31 1.48 1.72
CA LEU A 361 -14.42 1.59 0.57
C LEU A 361 -15.16 1.39 -0.75
N VAL A 362 -16.12 0.47 -0.79
CA VAL A 362 -16.98 0.25 -1.97
C VAL A 362 -17.85 1.49 -2.24
N ASP A 363 -18.48 2.05 -1.21
CA ASP A 363 -19.28 3.26 -1.32
C ASP A 363 -18.43 4.45 -1.81
N TRP A 364 -17.21 4.57 -1.30
CA TRP A 364 -16.26 5.60 -1.70
C TRP A 364 -15.85 5.50 -3.17
N VAL A 365 -15.56 4.28 -3.66
CA VAL A 365 -15.26 4.03 -5.08
C VAL A 365 -16.46 4.41 -5.97
N GLU A 366 -17.69 4.07 -5.56
CA GLU A 366 -18.89 4.44 -6.32
C GLU A 366 -19.07 5.97 -6.45
N HIS A 367 -18.80 6.73 -5.38
CA HIS A 367 -18.81 8.19 -5.44
C HIS A 367 -17.80 8.74 -6.45
N ALA A 368 -16.58 8.19 -6.46
CA ALA A 368 -15.57 8.59 -7.43
C ALA A 368 -15.89 8.13 -8.86
N ARG A 369 -16.49 6.96 -9.02
CA ARG A 369 -16.96 6.44 -10.32
C ARG A 369 -17.91 7.39 -11.01
N ILE A 370 -18.92 7.89 -10.27
CA ILE A 370 -19.92 8.82 -10.80
C ILE A 370 -19.27 10.09 -11.38
N THR A 371 -18.21 10.57 -10.73
CA THR A 371 -17.55 11.83 -11.12
C THR A 371 -16.44 11.64 -12.13
N SER A 372 -15.73 10.51 -12.11
CA SER A 372 -14.61 10.22 -13.02
C SER A 372 -15.01 9.50 -14.30
N GLY A 373 -16.16 8.82 -14.32
CA GLY A 373 -16.58 7.96 -15.43
C GLY A 373 -15.75 6.69 -15.60
N CYS A 374 -14.90 6.33 -14.63
CA CYS A 374 -14.06 5.13 -14.71
C CYS A 374 -14.82 3.88 -14.28
N ASP A 375 -14.85 2.85 -15.12
CA ASP A 375 -15.47 1.55 -14.82
C ASP A 375 -14.46 0.46 -14.46
N THR A 376 -13.17 0.81 -14.38
CA THR A 376 -12.10 -0.09 -13.93
C THR A 376 -11.54 0.42 -12.61
N VAL A 377 -11.41 -0.47 -11.63
CA VAL A 377 -10.76 -0.20 -10.34
C VAL A 377 -9.60 -1.14 -10.11
N VAL A 378 -8.47 -0.57 -9.71
CA VAL A 378 -7.25 -1.29 -9.32
C VAL A 378 -7.20 -1.37 -7.81
N LEU A 379 -7.06 -2.57 -7.27
CA LEU A 379 -6.84 -2.83 -5.85
C LEU A 379 -5.34 -3.09 -5.62
N CYS A 380 -4.65 -2.22 -4.87
CA CYS A 380 -3.21 -2.28 -4.67
C CYS A 380 -2.78 -1.79 -3.27
N GLY A 381 -1.55 -2.10 -2.85
CA GLY A 381 -0.99 -1.79 -1.54
C GLY A 381 -1.03 -2.96 -0.55
N GLY A 382 -0.15 -2.91 0.46
CA GLY A 382 0.11 -4.02 1.39
C GLY A 382 -1.07 -4.48 2.22
N CYS A 383 -2.08 -3.62 2.48
CA CYS A 383 -3.28 -4.01 3.21
C CYS A 383 -4.12 -5.06 2.48
N LEU A 384 -3.92 -5.25 1.17
CA LEU A 384 -4.64 -6.27 0.39
C LEU A 384 -4.08 -7.69 0.55
N HIS A 385 -3.04 -7.89 1.36
CA HIS A 385 -2.71 -9.20 1.90
C HIS A 385 -3.82 -9.73 2.83
N ASN A 386 -4.64 -8.86 3.40
CA ASN A 386 -5.84 -9.23 4.14
C ASN A 386 -6.87 -9.86 3.19
N ARG A 387 -7.07 -11.17 3.34
CA ARG A 387 -7.91 -11.98 2.44
C ARG A 387 -9.39 -11.63 2.56
N LEU A 388 -9.85 -11.31 3.77
CA LEU A 388 -11.25 -10.92 4.00
C LEU A 388 -11.57 -9.61 3.29
N LEU A 389 -10.70 -8.61 3.44
CA LEU A 389 -10.84 -7.32 2.79
C LEU A 389 -10.78 -7.45 1.26
N SER A 390 -9.75 -8.13 0.76
CA SER A 390 -9.52 -8.31 -0.68
C SER A 390 -10.71 -9.04 -1.35
N ALA A 391 -11.18 -10.14 -0.77
CA ALA A 391 -12.30 -10.89 -1.30
C ALA A 391 -13.61 -10.09 -1.26
N ALA A 392 -13.86 -9.36 -0.17
CA ALA A 392 -15.05 -8.53 -0.03
C ALA A 392 -15.09 -7.39 -1.06
N LEU A 393 -13.96 -6.70 -1.27
CA LEU A 393 -13.83 -5.64 -2.27
C LEU A 393 -14.03 -6.17 -3.70
N GLN A 394 -13.33 -7.27 -4.06
CA GLN A 394 -13.46 -7.88 -5.38
C GLN A 394 -14.92 -8.28 -5.68
N SER A 395 -15.57 -8.96 -4.73
CA SER A 395 -16.95 -9.40 -4.88
C SER A 395 -17.93 -8.23 -4.98
N ALA A 396 -17.82 -7.25 -4.07
CA ALA A 396 -18.79 -6.17 -3.99
C ALA A 396 -18.68 -5.15 -5.12
N LEU A 397 -17.47 -4.83 -5.57
CA LEU A 397 -17.23 -3.93 -6.71
C LEU A 397 -17.60 -4.62 -8.03
N GLY A 398 -17.25 -5.91 -8.19
CA GLY A 398 -17.65 -6.71 -9.35
C GLY A 398 -19.18 -6.83 -9.48
N ALA A 399 -19.89 -7.03 -8.37
CA ALA A 399 -21.35 -7.05 -8.34
C ALA A 399 -22.01 -5.72 -8.76
N ARG A 400 -21.27 -4.60 -8.68
CA ARG A 400 -21.68 -3.28 -9.17
C ARG A 400 -21.28 -3.00 -10.65
N GLY A 401 -20.75 -4.01 -11.33
CA GLY A 401 -20.37 -3.93 -12.74
C GLY A 401 -19.04 -3.27 -13.00
N LEU A 402 -18.19 -3.07 -11.98
CA LEU A 402 -16.83 -2.61 -12.21
C LEU A 402 -15.91 -3.76 -12.62
N THR A 403 -14.95 -3.45 -13.50
CA THR A 403 -13.80 -4.32 -13.76
C THR A 403 -12.81 -4.14 -12.64
N VAL A 404 -12.59 -5.19 -11.84
CA VAL A 404 -11.70 -5.15 -10.67
C VAL A 404 -10.38 -5.83 -11.01
N LEU A 405 -9.27 -5.10 -10.91
CA LEU A 405 -7.92 -5.59 -11.12
C LEU A 405 -7.19 -5.65 -9.78
N GLY A 406 -6.59 -6.78 -9.46
CA GLY A 406 -5.74 -6.96 -8.28
C GLY A 406 -4.46 -7.69 -8.65
N ALA A 407 -3.49 -7.72 -7.75
CA ALA A 407 -2.27 -8.48 -7.92
C ALA A 407 -2.57 -9.98 -8.13
N GLN A 408 -1.89 -10.61 -9.08
CA GLN A 408 -2.10 -12.02 -9.44
C GLN A 408 -0.91 -12.90 -9.05
N ARG A 409 0.26 -12.58 -9.56
CA ARG A 409 1.52 -13.31 -9.37
C ARG A 409 2.48 -12.56 -8.46
N LEU A 410 2.39 -11.24 -8.46
CA LEU A 410 3.18 -10.37 -7.61
C LEU A 410 2.51 -10.16 -6.25
N SER A 411 3.31 -9.74 -5.26
CA SER A 411 2.78 -9.22 -4.01
C SER A 411 2.01 -7.92 -4.27
N PRO A 412 0.85 -7.69 -3.65
CA PRO A 412 0.16 -6.40 -3.71
C PRO A 412 0.93 -5.28 -3.00
N GLY A 413 1.89 -5.63 -2.12
CA GLY A 413 2.75 -4.69 -1.38
C GLY A 413 4.08 -4.41 -2.08
N ASP A 414 5.06 -3.90 -1.32
CA ASP A 414 6.31 -3.30 -1.81
C ASP A 414 7.20 -4.21 -2.65
N ALA A 415 7.13 -5.54 -2.46
CA ALA A 415 7.93 -6.47 -3.26
C ALA A 415 7.62 -6.41 -4.78
N GLY A 416 6.42 -5.93 -5.15
CA GLY A 416 6.03 -5.70 -6.55
C GLY A 416 6.26 -4.28 -7.04
N LEU A 417 6.59 -3.34 -6.15
CA LEU A 417 6.57 -1.89 -6.41
C LEU A 417 7.48 -1.46 -7.57
N ALA A 418 8.66 -2.08 -7.69
CA ALA A 418 9.61 -1.75 -8.74
C ALA A 418 9.03 -1.92 -10.17
N LEU A 419 8.16 -2.92 -10.39
CA LEU A 419 7.48 -3.06 -11.68
C LEU A 419 6.57 -1.84 -11.97
N GLY A 420 5.85 -1.36 -10.98
CA GLY A 420 5.01 -0.17 -11.13
C GLY A 420 5.81 1.09 -11.39
N GLN A 421 6.95 1.25 -10.73
CA GLN A 421 7.88 2.35 -11.03
C GLN A 421 8.36 2.29 -12.49
N ALA A 422 8.73 1.10 -12.98
CA ALA A 422 9.13 0.90 -14.37
C ALA A 422 7.97 1.16 -15.35
N TRP A 423 6.74 0.78 -15.01
CA TRP A 423 5.53 1.06 -15.79
C TRP A 423 5.28 2.56 -15.91
N VAL A 424 5.35 3.32 -14.82
CA VAL A 424 5.19 4.78 -14.84
C VAL A 424 6.30 5.44 -15.68
N ALA A 425 7.55 5.00 -15.50
CA ALA A 425 8.67 5.51 -16.28
C ALA A 425 8.54 5.20 -17.78
N HIS A 426 7.97 4.03 -18.13
CA HIS A 426 7.65 3.69 -19.53
C HIS A 426 6.71 4.72 -20.17
N HIS A 427 5.65 5.10 -19.46
CA HIS A 427 4.69 6.11 -19.94
C HIS A 427 5.31 7.50 -20.06
N ARG A 428 6.16 7.92 -19.09
CA ARG A 428 6.87 9.21 -19.17
C ARG A 428 7.76 9.30 -20.40
N LEU A 429 8.42 8.20 -20.76
CA LEU A 429 9.29 8.15 -21.93
C LEU A 429 8.54 8.03 -23.27
N ALA A 430 7.29 7.60 -23.23
CA ALA A 430 6.43 7.53 -24.42
C ALA A 430 5.78 8.87 -24.78
N THR A 431 5.69 9.79 -23.82
CA THR A 431 5.20 11.16 -24.03
C THR A 431 6.33 11.98 -24.65
N PRO A 432 6.22 12.50 -25.90
CA PRO A 432 7.25 13.37 -26.48
C PRO A 432 7.41 14.61 -25.59
N GLU A 433 8.66 14.97 -25.27
CA GLU A 433 8.94 16.32 -24.74
C GLU A 433 8.54 17.33 -25.82
N SER A 434 7.50 18.12 -25.54
CA SER A 434 6.99 19.18 -26.41
C SER A 434 7.75 20.49 -26.21
#